data_17a8e3d266013466fde778f745b770d1
#
_entry.id   17a8e3d266013466fde778f745b770d1
#
_cell.length_a   1.000
_cell.length_b   1.000
_cell.length_c   1.000
_cell.angle_alpha   90.00
_cell.angle_beta   90.00
_cell.angle_gamma   90.00
#
_symmetry.space_group_name_H-M   'P 1'
#
loop_
_entity.id
_entity.type
_entity.pdbx_description
1 polymer ?
#
loop_
_entity_poly.entity_id
_entity_poly.type
_entity_poly.pdbx_seq_one_letter_code
_entity_poly.pdbx_strand_id
1 'polypeptide(L)'
;MDKTERDNFISLWKKYFNDAELPITFYYTDREGSDLILPGTVNRCIIAALLKARKGKPMQFNAESIGCFGGKRYVGFATEITPNFEYFLSCGIPGKLEGERYKKTPDIVKETMKHQLPFEAPGHYIVFKRWDLLEEVDDPQVVIFFAKPDVLAGLFTLANFDEVYPNGVIAPFGSGCSSIVYHPYFQSLAVQPKPVIGMFDISARPFIARDEISFAVPIERFRTMVGNMDDSFLTTGSWAKIQKRIS
;
A
#
# COMPACT_ATOMS: atom_id res chain seq x y z
N MET A 1 0.59 -18.64 -3.97
CA MET A 1 1.29 -17.96 -5.12
C MET A 1 2.00 -18.97 -5.98
N ASP A 2 1.78 -18.99 -7.31
CA ASP A 2 2.54 -19.86 -8.21
C ASP A 2 4.00 -19.36 -8.34
N LYS A 3 4.95 -20.28 -8.21
CA LYS A 3 6.38 -20.00 -8.34
C LYS A 3 6.72 -19.45 -9.73
N THR A 4 6.07 -19.95 -10.78
CA THR A 4 6.27 -19.47 -12.16
C THR A 4 5.85 -18.02 -12.30
N GLU A 5 4.69 -17.64 -11.73
CA GLU A 5 4.20 -16.26 -11.72
C GLU A 5 5.16 -15.32 -10.98
N ARG A 6 5.63 -15.76 -9.81
CA ARG A 6 6.60 -15.02 -9.00
C ARG A 6 7.89 -14.73 -9.77
N ASP A 7 8.49 -15.79 -10.33
CA ASP A 7 9.79 -15.71 -10.99
C ASP A 7 9.71 -14.98 -12.34
N ASN A 8 8.57 -15.11 -13.05
CA ASN A 8 8.28 -14.34 -14.27
C ASN A 8 8.25 -12.83 -14.00
N PHE A 9 7.50 -12.39 -12.97
CA PHE A 9 7.50 -10.97 -12.64
C PHE A 9 8.89 -10.46 -12.26
N ILE A 10 9.68 -11.19 -11.48
CA ILE A 10 11.05 -10.79 -11.12
C ILE A 10 11.91 -10.61 -12.37
N SER A 11 11.78 -11.50 -13.34
CA SER A 11 12.50 -11.41 -14.61
C SER A 11 12.10 -10.17 -15.41
N LEU A 12 10.79 -9.92 -15.57
CA LEU A 12 10.26 -8.76 -16.26
C LEU A 12 10.60 -7.45 -15.53
N TRP A 13 10.52 -7.46 -14.20
CA TRP A 13 10.90 -6.30 -13.39
C TRP A 13 12.36 -5.92 -13.62
N LYS A 14 13.27 -6.88 -13.54
CA LYS A 14 14.68 -6.67 -13.82
C LYS A 14 14.93 -6.21 -15.26
N LYS A 15 14.19 -6.77 -16.23
CA LYS A 15 14.29 -6.41 -17.64
C LYS A 15 13.94 -4.94 -17.89
N TYR A 16 12.89 -4.42 -17.26
CA TYR A 16 12.33 -3.10 -17.56
C TYR A 16 12.61 -2.02 -16.53
N PHE A 17 12.83 -2.40 -15.26
CA PHE A 17 13.03 -1.46 -14.16
C PHE A 17 14.39 -1.61 -13.48
N ASN A 18 15.32 -2.37 -14.08
CA ASN A 18 16.67 -2.59 -13.58
C ASN A 18 16.68 -3.13 -12.12
N ASP A 19 17.46 -2.46 -11.24
CA ASP A 19 17.59 -2.81 -9.83
C ASP A 19 16.60 -2.03 -8.92
N ALA A 20 15.50 -1.49 -9.49
CA ALA A 20 14.48 -0.89 -8.68
C ALA A 20 13.96 -1.88 -7.61
N GLU A 21 13.66 -1.35 -6.43
CA GLU A 21 13.23 -2.17 -5.29
C GLU A 21 12.01 -3.05 -5.66
N LEU A 22 12.09 -4.32 -5.30
CA LEU A 22 10.95 -5.24 -5.45
C LEU A 22 9.81 -4.82 -4.50
N PRO A 23 8.55 -4.95 -4.94
CA PRO A 23 7.42 -4.61 -4.11
C PRO A 23 7.26 -5.56 -2.92
N ILE A 24 6.59 -5.09 -1.90
CA ILE A 24 6.00 -5.94 -0.87
C ILE A 24 4.55 -6.27 -1.23
N THR A 25 4.01 -7.31 -0.63
CA THR A 25 2.60 -7.68 -0.76
C THR A 25 1.96 -7.72 0.60
N PHE A 26 0.62 -7.71 0.65
CA PHE A 26 -0.06 -8.19 1.83
C PHE A 26 -1.19 -9.16 1.49
N TYR A 27 -1.56 -9.97 2.48
CA TYR A 27 -2.74 -10.83 2.51
C TYR A 27 -3.18 -11.05 3.96
N TYR A 28 -4.45 -11.44 4.14
CA TYR A 28 -4.99 -11.84 5.43
C TYR A 28 -4.98 -13.36 5.56
N THR A 29 -4.83 -13.83 6.81
CA THR A 29 -4.82 -15.26 7.13
C THR A 29 -5.23 -15.50 8.58
N ASP A 30 -5.78 -16.68 8.86
CA ASP A 30 -6.02 -17.14 10.24
C ASP A 30 -4.83 -17.95 10.79
N ARG A 31 -3.80 -18.18 9.99
CA ARG A 31 -2.62 -18.95 10.40
C ARG A 31 -1.55 -18.01 10.96
N GLU A 32 -1.09 -18.33 12.16
CA GLU A 32 0.15 -17.77 12.67
C GLU A 32 1.34 -18.45 11.98
N GLY A 33 2.21 -17.68 11.35
CA GLY A 33 3.40 -18.20 10.69
C GLY A 33 4.55 -18.33 11.68
N SER A 34 5.16 -19.53 11.76
CA SER A 34 6.31 -19.79 12.65
C SER A 34 7.54 -18.96 12.31
N ASP A 35 7.71 -18.60 11.04
CA ASP A 35 8.87 -17.85 10.52
C ASP A 35 8.63 -16.36 10.38
N LEU A 36 7.41 -15.89 10.70
CA LEU A 36 7.04 -14.49 10.62
C LEU A 36 7.32 -13.77 11.94
N ILE A 37 7.89 -12.59 11.84
CA ILE A 37 8.20 -11.76 13.02
C ILE A 37 6.93 -11.04 13.44
N LEU A 38 6.36 -11.46 14.57
CA LEU A 38 5.39 -10.64 15.31
C LEU A 38 6.15 -9.48 15.96
N PRO A 39 5.90 -8.25 15.55
CA PRO A 39 6.62 -7.13 16.13
C PRO A 39 6.12 -6.88 17.52
N GLY A 40 6.17 -7.38 18.55
CA GLY A 40 5.64 -6.96 19.87
C GLY A 40 4.78 -5.68 19.79
N THR A 41 4.10 -5.26 20.77
CA THR A 41 3.21 -4.07 20.72
C THR A 41 3.95 -2.89 20.07
N VAL A 42 3.64 -2.62 18.80
CA VAL A 42 4.28 -1.54 18.04
C VAL A 42 3.60 -0.23 18.42
N ASN A 43 4.17 0.50 19.37
CA ASN A 43 3.73 1.87 19.71
C ASN A 43 4.08 2.90 18.61
N ARG A 44 4.50 2.43 17.43
CA ARG A 44 4.93 3.26 16.30
C ARG A 44 4.03 3.03 15.09
N CYS A 45 4.13 3.94 14.13
CA CYS A 45 3.43 3.81 12.85
C CYS A 45 3.76 2.47 12.19
N ILE A 46 2.73 1.76 11.68
CA ILE A 46 2.89 0.49 10.96
C ILE A 46 3.79 0.67 9.73
N ILE A 47 3.73 1.84 9.06
CA ILE A 47 4.58 2.15 7.90
C ILE A 47 6.07 2.03 8.25
N ALA A 48 6.46 2.49 9.44
CA ALA A 48 7.84 2.34 9.90
C ALA A 48 8.25 0.85 10.06
N ALA A 49 7.32 0.00 10.48
CA ALA A 49 7.58 -1.44 10.60
C ALA A 49 7.75 -2.11 9.22
N LEU A 50 7.04 -1.65 8.19
CA LEU A 50 7.14 -2.21 6.83
C LEU A 50 8.52 -2.04 6.19
N LEU A 51 9.37 -1.15 6.70
CA LEU A 51 10.79 -1.09 6.29
C LEU A 51 11.52 -2.43 6.46
N LYS A 52 11.09 -3.26 7.43
CA LYS A 52 11.65 -4.61 7.60
C LYS A 52 11.19 -5.54 6.49
N ALA A 53 9.90 -5.51 6.12
CA ALA A 53 9.36 -6.32 5.03
C ALA A 53 10.02 -5.96 3.70
N ARG A 54 10.22 -4.67 3.40
CA ARG A 54 10.99 -4.19 2.24
C ARG A 54 12.41 -4.77 2.19
N LYS A 55 13.06 -4.90 3.34
CA LYS A 55 14.41 -5.50 3.47
C LYS A 55 14.41 -7.04 3.50
N GLY A 56 13.31 -7.68 3.14
CA GLY A 56 13.21 -9.15 3.07
C GLY A 56 13.01 -9.83 4.42
N LYS A 57 12.46 -9.15 5.42
CA LYS A 57 12.05 -9.76 6.69
C LYS A 57 10.52 -9.74 6.76
N PRO A 58 9.83 -10.86 6.46
CA PRO A 58 8.39 -10.93 6.54
C PRO A 58 7.85 -10.45 7.88
N MET A 59 6.69 -9.80 7.85
CA MET A 59 6.04 -9.22 9.02
C MET A 59 4.61 -9.72 9.09
N GLN A 60 4.18 -10.18 10.26
CA GLN A 60 2.81 -10.53 10.56
C GLN A 60 2.29 -9.66 11.69
N PHE A 61 1.08 -9.15 11.54
CA PHE A 61 0.41 -8.34 12.55
C PHE A 61 -0.97 -8.89 12.87
N ASN A 62 -1.39 -8.70 14.10
CA ASN A 62 -2.75 -8.93 14.59
C ASN A 62 -3.25 -7.70 15.35
N ALA A 63 -4.45 -7.77 15.92
CA ALA A 63 -5.05 -6.67 16.66
C ALA A 63 -4.21 -6.20 17.86
N GLU A 64 -3.49 -7.10 18.52
CA GLU A 64 -2.70 -6.81 19.72
C GLU A 64 -1.34 -6.21 19.37
N SER A 65 -0.78 -6.58 18.23
CA SER A 65 0.57 -6.15 17.82
C SER A 65 0.63 -4.73 17.26
N ILE A 66 -0.51 -4.15 16.83
CA ILE A 66 -0.57 -2.78 16.29
C ILE A 66 -0.99 -1.81 17.38
N GLY A 67 -0.03 -1.03 17.89
CA GLY A 67 -0.30 0.02 18.88
C GLY A 67 -0.86 1.33 18.31
N CYS A 68 -0.63 1.60 17.01
CA CYS A 68 -1.18 2.78 16.34
C CYS A 68 -2.67 2.59 16.06
N PHE A 69 -3.53 3.43 16.64
CA PHE A 69 -4.97 3.33 16.50
C PHE A 69 -5.43 3.48 15.03
N GLY A 70 -4.94 4.50 14.32
CA GLY A 70 -5.23 4.68 12.91
C GLY A 70 -4.76 3.49 12.05
N GLY A 71 -3.56 2.97 12.35
CA GLY A 71 -3.05 1.74 11.73
C GLY A 71 -3.99 0.56 11.95
N LYS A 72 -4.38 0.30 13.21
CA LYS A 72 -5.30 -0.79 13.57
C LYS A 72 -6.64 -0.68 12.81
N ARG A 73 -7.20 0.52 12.74
CA ARG A 73 -8.44 0.78 12.00
C ARG A 73 -8.30 0.52 10.50
N TYR A 74 -7.26 1.06 9.86
CA TYR A 74 -7.09 0.95 8.41
C TYR A 74 -6.57 -0.41 7.92
N VAL A 75 -6.15 -1.29 8.83
CA VAL A 75 -5.92 -2.71 8.53
C VAL A 75 -7.10 -3.60 8.96
N GLY A 76 -8.21 -3.03 9.41
CA GLY A 76 -9.45 -3.75 9.71
C GLY A 76 -9.50 -4.42 11.09
N PHE A 77 -8.56 -4.14 12.00
CA PHE A 77 -8.54 -4.71 13.35
C PHE A 77 -9.22 -3.84 14.42
N ALA A 78 -9.79 -2.70 14.03
CA ALA A 78 -10.65 -1.87 14.87
C ALA A 78 -11.68 -1.15 14.01
N THR A 79 -12.93 -1.20 14.44
CA THR A 79 -14.05 -0.50 13.80
C THR A 79 -14.34 0.85 14.45
N GLU A 80 -14.00 0.99 15.73
CA GLU A 80 -14.25 2.20 16.52
C GLU A 80 -13.37 3.38 16.08
N ILE A 81 -13.88 4.58 16.32
CA ILE A 81 -13.15 5.83 16.13
C ILE A 81 -12.71 6.34 17.50
N THR A 82 -11.44 6.73 17.63
CA THR A 82 -10.93 7.32 18.86
C THR A 82 -11.74 8.56 19.25
N PRO A 83 -12.10 8.75 20.53
CA PRO A 83 -12.72 9.97 21.00
C PRO A 83 -11.93 11.21 20.57
N ASN A 84 -12.64 12.25 20.12
CA ASN A 84 -12.07 13.51 19.62
C ASN A 84 -11.25 13.39 18.32
N PHE A 85 -11.44 12.32 17.55
CA PHE A 85 -10.72 12.10 16.29
C PHE A 85 -10.97 13.23 15.30
N GLU A 86 -12.17 13.81 15.26
CA GLU A 86 -12.52 14.96 14.43
C GLU A 86 -11.71 16.21 14.78
N TYR A 87 -11.39 16.41 16.06
CA TYR A 87 -10.51 17.47 16.51
C TYR A 87 -9.06 17.18 16.21
N PHE A 88 -8.63 15.91 16.39
CA PHE A 88 -7.29 15.48 16.03
C PHE A 88 -6.96 15.72 14.56
N LEU A 89 -7.84 15.38 13.64
CA LEU A 89 -7.61 15.62 12.21
C LEU A 89 -7.83 17.08 11.77
N SER A 90 -8.36 17.95 12.64
CA SER A 90 -8.62 19.34 12.30
C SER A 90 -7.90 20.30 13.26
N CYS A 91 -8.65 21.12 13.99
CA CYS A 91 -8.11 22.25 14.76
C CYS A 91 -7.49 21.89 16.12
N GLY A 92 -7.63 20.66 16.57
CA GLY A 92 -7.26 20.27 17.94
C GLY A 92 -8.25 20.78 19.00
N ILE A 93 -7.88 20.59 20.27
CA ILE A 93 -8.58 21.13 21.44
C ILE A 93 -7.57 21.93 22.25
N PRO A 94 -7.76 23.26 22.40
CA PRO A 94 -6.80 24.12 23.09
C PRO A 94 -6.41 23.56 24.47
N GLY A 95 -5.11 23.46 24.72
CA GLY A 95 -4.55 22.96 25.99
C GLY A 95 -4.72 21.48 26.26
N LYS A 96 -5.34 20.69 25.34
CA LYS A 96 -5.61 19.26 25.54
C LYS A 96 -5.15 18.36 24.40
N LEU A 97 -5.29 18.78 23.16
CA LEU A 97 -5.02 17.97 21.98
C LEU A 97 -4.51 18.85 20.84
N GLU A 98 -3.31 18.59 20.36
CA GLU A 98 -2.82 19.21 19.13
C GLU A 98 -3.56 18.62 17.91
N GLY A 99 -3.97 19.48 16.98
CA GLY A 99 -4.65 19.07 15.75
C GLY A 99 -3.68 19.00 14.57
N GLU A 100 -3.78 17.92 13.80
CA GLU A 100 -2.97 17.70 12.58
C GLU A 100 -3.32 18.66 11.43
N ARG A 101 -4.47 19.34 11.51
CA ARG A 101 -4.96 20.31 10.52
C ARG A 101 -5.07 19.78 9.09
N TYR A 102 -5.30 18.49 8.91
CA TYR A 102 -5.56 17.89 7.60
C TYR A 102 -6.92 18.23 7.03
N LYS A 103 -7.86 18.60 7.88
CA LYS A 103 -9.19 19.08 7.52
C LYS A 103 -9.45 20.41 8.21
N LYS A 104 -10.24 21.26 7.56
CA LYS A 104 -10.49 22.63 8.03
C LYS A 104 -11.27 22.67 9.35
N THR A 105 -12.27 21.81 9.51
CA THR A 105 -13.14 21.78 10.68
C THR A 105 -13.45 20.36 11.14
N PRO A 106 -13.82 20.17 12.44
CA PRO A 106 -14.30 18.88 12.94
C PRO A 106 -15.51 18.33 12.17
N ASP A 107 -16.42 19.19 11.71
CA ASP A 107 -17.61 18.76 10.98
C ASP A 107 -17.28 18.17 9.61
N ILE A 108 -16.26 18.73 8.92
CA ILE A 108 -15.76 18.12 7.66
C ILE A 108 -15.18 16.74 7.94
N VAL A 109 -14.49 16.55 9.06
CA VAL A 109 -13.97 15.22 9.45
C VAL A 109 -15.12 14.24 9.68
N LYS A 110 -16.13 14.63 10.48
CA LYS A 110 -17.31 13.81 10.75
C LYS A 110 -18.03 13.40 9.46
N GLU A 111 -18.20 14.33 8.54
CA GLU A 111 -18.81 14.03 7.24
C GLU A 111 -17.94 13.10 6.40
N THR A 112 -16.64 13.33 6.33
CA THR A 112 -15.69 12.43 5.65
C THR A 112 -15.76 11.00 6.19
N MET A 113 -15.87 10.85 7.53
CA MET A 113 -15.94 9.53 8.17
C MET A 113 -17.23 8.77 7.83
N LYS A 114 -18.37 9.44 7.58
CA LYS A 114 -19.61 8.79 7.15
C LYS A 114 -19.50 8.17 5.76
N HIS A 115 -18.63 8.69 4.92
CA HIS A 115 -18.39 8.17 3.57
C HIS A 115 -17.33 7.04 3.53
N GLN A 116 -16.67 6.76 4.65
CA GLN A 116 -15.76 5.62 4.73
C GLN A 116 -16.56 4.33 4.96
N LEU A 117 -16.31 3.33 4.14
CA LEU A 117 -16.88 2.01 4.34
C LEU A 117 -16.32 1.40 5.64
N PRO A 118 -17.16 0.73 6.45
CA PRO A 118 -16.66 -0.05 7.57
C PRO A 118 -15.74 -1.15 7.04
N PHE A 119 -14.62 -1.37 7.75
CA PHE A 119 -13.65 -2.37 7.38
C PHE A 119 -13.35 -3.27 8.57
N GLU A 120 -13.64 -4.54 8.41
CA GLU A 120 -13.26 -5.61 9.32
C GLU A 120 -12.33 -6.55 8.58
N ALA A 121 -11.20 -6.88 9.21
CA ALA A 121 -10.18 -7.74 8.61
C ALA A 121 -10.77 -9.14 8.34
N PRO A 122 -10.60 -9.72 7.14
CA PRO A 122 -11.14 -11.04 6.82
C PRO A 122 -10.36 -12.20 7.46
N GLY A 123 -9.35 -11.93 8.28
CA GLY A 123 -8.56 -12.93 8.98
C GLY A 123 -7.92 -12.34 10.24
N HIS A 124 -7.46 -13.20 11.14
CA HIS A 124 -6.85 -12.81 12.42
C HIS A 124 -5.51 -12.09 12.25
N TYR A 125 -4.82 -12.33 11.14
CA TYR A 125 -3.52 -11.76 10.84
C TYR A 125 -3.51 -11.07 9.49
N ILE A 126 -2.73 -9.98 9.37
CA ILE A 126 -2.27 -9.41 8.11
C ILE A 126 -0.78 -9.67 7.97
N VAL A 127 -0.37 -10.24 6.84
CA VAL A 127 1.02 -10.57 6.53
C VAL A 127 1.55 -9.61 5.48
N PHE A 128 2.75 -9.06 5.71
CA PHE A 128 3.49 -8.31 4.70
C PHE A 128 4.77 -9.06 4.32
N LYS A 129 4.92 -9.37 3.05
CA LYS A 129 6.03 -10.18 2.53
C LYS A 129 6.54 -9.58 1.21
N ARG A 130 7.86 -9.51 1.03
CA ARG A 130 8.41 -9.03 -0.25
C ARG A 130 8.14 -10.07 -1.34
N TRP A 131 7.90 -9.61 -2.56
CA TRP A 131 7.46 -10.46 -3.68
C TRP A 131 8.32 -11.70 -3.91
N ASP A 132 9.66 -11.56 -3.85
CA ASP A 132 10.61 -12.66 -4.07
C ASP A 132 10.60 -13.74 -2.97
N LEU A 133 9.98 -13.45 -1.84
CA LEU A 133 9.85 -14.37 -0.69
C LEU A 133 8.50 -15.08 -0.63
N LEU A 134 7.61 -14.83 -1.60
CA LEU A 134 6.30 -15.48 -1.64
C LEU A 134 6.46 -16.99 -1.92
N GLU A 135 5.67 -17.79 -1.23
CA GLU A 135 5.60 -19.24 -1.32
C GLU A 135 4.24 -19.69 -1.84
N GLU A 136 4.08 -20.96 -2.17
CA GLU A 136 2.82 -21.51 -2.71
C GLU A 136 1.62 -21.31 -1.78
N VAL A 137 1.87 -21.29 -0.47
CA VAL A 137 0.82 -21.11 0.55
C VAL A 137 0.39 -19.65 0.71
N ASP A 138 1.15 -18.69 0.17
CA ASP A 138 0.83 -17.28 0.24
C ASP A 138 -0.21 -16.90 -0.81
N ASP A 139 -1.22 -16.14 -0.41
CA ASP A 139 -2.31 -15.65 -1.28
C ASP A 139 -2.35 -14.12 -1.29
N PRO A 140 -1.40 -13.45 -1.99
CA PRO A 140 -1.30 -11.99 -1.99
C PRO A 140 -2.55 -11.35 -2.57
N GLN A 141 -3.08 -10.35 -1.87
CA GLN A 141 -4.28 -9.60 -2.26
C GLN A 141 -3.93 -8.26 -2.91
N VAL A 142 -2.81 -7.66 -2.48
CA VAL A 142 -2.33 -6.37 -2.97
C VAL A 142 -0.81 -6.38 -3.07
N VAL A 143 -0.29 -5.76 -4.12
CA VAL A 143 1.13 -5.53 -4.36
C VAL A 143 1.45 -4.06 -4.15
N ILE A 144 2.43 -3.73 -3.32
CA ILE A 144 2.75 -2.36 -2.90
C ILE A 144 4.18 -2.02 -3.31
N PHE A 145 4.31 -1.03 -4.17
CA PHE A 145 5.57 -0.42 -4.54
C PHE A 145 5.81 0.85 -3.72
N PHE A 146 7.03 1.06 -3.28
CA PHE A 146 7.54 2.34 -2.81
C PHE A 146 8.44 2.88 -3.90
N ALA A 147 7.88 3.68 -4.79
CA ALA A 147 8.47 3.98 -6.07
C ALA A 147 9.05 5.39 -6.13
N LYS A 148 10.26 5.51 -6.65
CA LYS A 148 10.84 6.79 -7.08
C LYS A 148 10.14 7.30 -8.34
N PRO A 149 10.25 8.60 -8.70
CA PRO A 149 9.46 9.21 -9.76
C PRO A 149 9.50 8.50 -11.12
N ASP A 150 10.67 8.02 -11.56
CA ASP A 150 10.79 7.36 -12.86
C ASP A 150 10.13 5.97 -12.87
N VAL A 151 10.27 5.21 -11.77
CA VAL A 151 9.57 3.93 -11.58
C VAL A 151 8.07 4.16 -11.49
N LEU A 152 7.66 5.17 -10.71
CA LEU A 152 6.24 5.52 -10.57
C LEU A 152 5.62 5.93 -11.92
N ALA A 153 6.33 6.71 -12.73
CA ALA A 153 5.87 7.08 -14.06
C ALA A 153 5.64 5.83 -14.95
N GLY A 154 6.55 4.85 -14.90
CA GLY A 154 6.37 3.58 -15.59
C GLY A 154 5.16 2.79 -15.08
N LEU A 155 5.02 2.62 -13.77
CA LEU A 155 3.88 1.92 -13.16
C LEU A 155 2.55 2.59 -13.48
N PHE A 156 2.49 3.92 -13.39
CA PHE A 156 1.29 4.71 -13.70
C PHE A 156 0.90 4.56 -15.19
N THR A 157 1.86 4.64 -16.10
CA THR A 157 1.60 4.49 -17.52
C THR A 157 1.16 3.06 -17.85
N LEU A 158 1.78 2.05 -17.23
CA LEU A 158 1.40 0.66 -17.41
C LEU A 158 -0.02 0.38 -16.88
N ALA A 159 -0.41 1.01 -15.77
CA ALA A 159 -1.75 0.90 -15.23
C ALA A 159 -2.83 1.61 -16.07
N ASN A 160 -2.45 2.40 -17.05
CA ASN A 160 -3.37 3.03 -17.99
C ASN A 160 -3.23 2.48 -19.42
N PHE A 161 -2.38 1.48 -19.63
CA PHE A 161 -2.05 0.98 -20.97
C PHE A 161 -3.25 0.35 -21.70
N ASP A 162 -4.08 -0.36 -20.97
CA ASP A 162 -5.29 -1.06 -21.46
C ASP A 162 -6.59 -0.36 -21.02
N GLU A 163 -6.51 0.84 -20.44
CA GLU A 163 -7.67 1.62 -20.00
C GLU A 163 -8.15 2.57 -21.09
N VAL A 164 -9.46 2.62 -21.28
CA VAL A 164 -10.09 3.55 -22.22
C VAL A 164 -10.15 4.98 -21.66
N TYR A 165 -10.33 5.11 -20.33
CA TYR A 165 -10.44 6.39 -19.66
C TYR A 165 -9.16 6.74 -18.91
N PRO A 166 -8.77 8.03 -18.85
CA PRO A 166 -7.50 8.47 -18.25
C PRO A 166 -7.54 8.49 -16.70
N ASN A 167 -8.26 7.58 -16.08
CA ASN A 167 -8.44 7.47 -14.65
C ASN A 167 -8.24 6.05 -14.13
N GLY A 168 -7.35 5.29 -14.76
CA GLY A 168 -6.98 3.92 -14.38
C GLY A 168 -6.30 3.83 -13.01
N VAL A 169 -5.97 4.96 -12.38
CA VAL A 169 -5.33 5.05 -11.06
C VAL A 169 -6.08 6.06 -10.20
N ILE A 170 -6.22 5.80 -8.90
CA ILE A 170 -6.85 6.72 -7.95
C ILE A 170 -5.87 7.21 -6.88
N ALA A 171 -6.11 8.41 -6.37
CA ALA A 171 -5.30 9.05 -5.32
C ALA A 171 -6.19 9.58 -4.18
N PRO A 172 -6.81 8.71 -3.38
CA PRO A 172 -7.66 9.13 -2.28
C PRO A 172 -6.81 9.77 -1.17
N PHE A 173 -7.29 10.89 -0.63
CA PHE A 173 -6.66 11.51 0.54
C PHE A 173 -6.95 10.69 1.80
N GLY A 174 -5.89 10.33 2.54
CA GLY A 174 -6.01 9.57 3.78
C GLY A 174 -4.65 9.33 4.43
N SER A 175 -4.64 8.54 5.49
CA SER A 175 -3.40 8.12 6.16
C SER A 175 -2.53 7.23 5.28
N GLY A 176 -1.24 7.11 5.63
CA GLY A 176 -0.34 6.19 4.94
C GLY A 176 -0.88 4.76 4.91
N CYS A 177 -1.43 4.27 6.03
CA CYS A 177 -2.05 2.94 6.12
C CYS A 177 -3.27 2.80 5.22
N SER A 178 -4.11 3.83 5.12
CA SER A 178 -5.29 3.78 4.25
C SER A 178 -4.92 3.67 2.78
N SER A 179 -3.83 4.31 2.36
CA SER A 179 -3.39 4.31 0.97
C SER A 179 -2.73 3.00 0.52
N ILE A 180 -2.20 2.20 1.45
CA ILE A 180 -1.53 0.93 1.12
C ILE A 180 -2.32 -0.32 1.50
N VAL A 181 -3.31 -0.20 2.41
CA VAL A 181 -4.15 -1.34 2.82
C VAL A 181 -5.62 -1.08 2.54
N TYR A 182 -6.24 -0.09 3.21
CA TYR A 182 -7.69 0.12 3.15
C TYR A 182 -8.21 0.34 1.72
N HIS A 183 -7.73 1.38 1.03
CA HIS A 183 -8.21 1.67 -0.33
C HIS A 183 -7.86 0.58 -1.34
N PRO A 184 -6.62 0.04 -1.38
CA PRO A 184 -6.28 -1.04 -2.29
C PRO A 184 -7.06 -2.34 -2.03
N TYR A 185 -7.35 -2.66 -0.76
CA TYR A 185 -8.19 -3.80 -0.41
C TYR A 185 -9.61 -3.65 -0.97
N PHE A 186 -10.25 -2.48 -0.77
CA PHE A 186 -11.58 -2.24 -1.37
C PHE A 186 -11.54 -2.21 -2.90
N GLN A 187 -10.44 -1.77 -3.50
CA GLN A 187 -10.25 -1.88 -4.95
C GLN A 187 -10.12 -3.35 -5.40
N SER A 188 -9.57 -4.26 -4.59
CA SER A 188 -9.52 -5.69 -4.95
C SER A 188 -10.90 -6.34 -5.01
N LEU A 189 -11.90 -5.76 -4.34
CA LEU A 189 -13.29 -6.20 -4.36
C LEU A 189 -14.13 -5.52 -5.47
N ALA A 190 -13.56 -4.54 -6.17
CA ALA A 190 -14.27 -3.81 -7.23
C ALA A 190 -14.32 -4.60 -8.53
N VAL A 191 -15.34 -4.38 -9.35
CA VAL A 191 -15.49 -4.99 -10.69
C VAL A 191 -14.32 -4.57 -11.61
N GLN A 192 -13.85 -3.34 -11.49
CA GLN A 192 -12.68 -2.81 -12.19
C GLN A 192 -11.68 -2.28 -11.17
N PRO A 193 -10.77 -3.13 -10.68
CA PRO A 193 -9.84 -2.77 -9.64
C PRO A 193 -8.80 -1.76 -10.16
N LYS A 194 -8.60 -0.67 -9.42
CA LYS A 194 -7.64 0.39 -9.76
C LYS A 194 -6.49 0.44 -8.77
N PRO A 195 -5.26 0.64 -9.24
CA PRO A 195 -4.15 1.00 -8.37
C PRO A 195 -4.40 2.28 -7.59
N VAL A 196 -3.79 2.36 -6.42
CA VAL A 196 -3.89 3.50 -5.51
C VAL A 196 -2.52 4.15 -5.34
N ILE A 197 -2.40 5.43 -5.68
CA ILE A 197 -1.24 6.26 -5.30
C ILE A 197 -1.49 6.84 -3.91
N GLY A 198 -0.49 6.79 -3.05
CA GLY A 198 -0.62 7.26 -1.68
C GLY A 198 0.67 7.70 -1.02
N MET A 199 0.72 7.68 0.31
CA MET A 199 1.80 8.21 1.14
C MET A 199 1.95 9.74 1.07
N PHE A 200 0.83 10.43 0.90
CA PHE A 200 0.76 11.90 1.03
C PHE A 200 0.52 12.37 2.47
N ASP A 201 0.26 11.45 3.39
CA ASP A 201 0.11 11.70 4.82
C ASP A 201 1.41 12.23 5.42
N ILE A 202 1.38 13.48 5.88
CA ILE A 202 2.55 14.16 6.43
C ILE A 202 3.13 13.42 7.64
N SER A 203 2.28 12.78 8.46
CA SER A 203 2.73 12.02 9.62
C SER A 203 3.43 10.70 9.26
N ALA A 204 3.13 10.11 8.10
CA ALA A 204 3.74 8.89 7.59
C ALA A 204 4.99 9.16 6.73
N ARG A 205 5.10 10.34 6.12
CA ARG A 205 6.22 10.71 5.23
C ARG A 205 7.62 10.51 5.82
N PRO A 206 7.89 10.77 7.11
CA PRO A 206 9.22 10.54 7.69
C PRO A 206 9.68 9.07 7.71
N PHE A 207 8.77 8.12 7.48
CA PHE A 207 9.07 6.67 7.52
C PHE A 207 9.37 6.06 6.14
N ILE A 208 9.31 6.85 5.07
CA ILE A 208 9.72 6.44 3.72
C ILE A 208 10.76 7.43 3.18
N ALA A 209 11.47 7.07 2.12
CA ALA A 209 12.42 8.00 1.51
C ALA A 209 11.70 9.23 0.94
N ARG A 210 12.38 10.38 0.98
CA ARG A 210 11.80 11.67 0.57
C ARG A 210 11.34 11.70 -0.89
N ASP A 211 11.95 10.89 -1.74
CA ASP A 211 11.72 10.76 -3.17
C ASP A 211 10.89 9.52 -3.53
N GLU A 212 10.25 8.86 -2.54
CA GLU A 212 9.35 7.73 -2.75
C GLU A 212 7.89 8.12 -2.54
N ILE A 213 7.01 7.48 -3.30
CA ILE A 213 5.55 7.49 -3.17
C ILE A 213 5.07 6.04 -3.26
N SER A 214 4.02 5.67 -2.52
CA SER A 214 3.44 4.34 -2.65
C SER A 214 2.55 4.22 -3.88
N PHE A 215 2.64 3.05 -4.52
CA PHE A 215 1.74 2.63 -5.59
C PHE A 215 1.27 1.22 -5.25
N ALA A 216 0.02 1.09 -4.80
CA ALA A 216 -0.55 -0.16 -4.32
C ALA A 216 -1.56 -0.70 -5.35
N VAL A 217 -1.37 -1.93 -5.78
CA VAL A 217 -2.10 -2.55 -6.90
C VAL A 217 -2.83 -3.79 -6.42
N PRO A 218 -4.16 -3.89 -6.57
CA PRO A 218 -4.89 -5.15 -6.38
C PRO A 218 -4.30 -6.27 -7.23
N ILE A 219 -4.23 -7.48 -6.70
CA ILE A 219 -3.48 -8.59 -7.33
C ILE A 219 -3.94 -8.89 -8.75
N GLU A 220 -5.24 -8.89 -9.03
CA GLU A 220 -5.75 -9.18 -10.37
C GLU A 220 -5.36 -8.07 -11.38
N ARG A 221 -5.42 -6.81 -10.95
CA ARG A 221 -4.94 -5.70 -11.78
C ARG A 221 -3.43 -5.79 -12.00
N PHE A 222 -2.69 -6.18 -10.99
CA PHE A 222 -1.25 -6.40 -11.10
C PHE A 222 -0.91 -7.49 -12.13
N ARG A 223 -1.62 -8.62 -12.10
CA ARG A 223 -1.45 -9.69 -13.10
C ARG A 223 -1.66 -9.20 -14.53
N THR A 224 -2.72 -8.42 -14.73
CA THR A 224 -2.99 -7.77 -16.04
C THR A 224 -1.85 -6.84 -16.45
N MET A 225 -1.38 -5.99 -15.54
CA MET A 225 -0.25 -5.09 -15.80
C MET A 225 1.02 -5.87 -16.17
N VAL A 226 1.34 -6.95 -15.46
CA VAL A 226 2.50 -7.81 -15.75
C VAL A 226 2.37 -8.45 -17.13
N GLY A 227 1.18 -8.96 -17.47
CA GLY A 227 0.89 -9.54 -18.78
C GLY A 227 1.09 -8.53 -19.94
N ASN A 228 0.89 -7.25 -19.69
CA ASN A 228 1.03 -6.17 -20.67
C ASN A 228 2.48 -5.66 -20.82
N MET A 229 3.43 -6.06 -19.98
CA MET A 229 4.77 -5.43 -19.95
C MET A 229 5.51 -5.54 -21.30
N ASP A 230 5.51 -6.71 -21.92
CA ASP A 230 6.24 -6.96 -23.17
C ASP A 230 5.58 -6.31 -24.41
N ASP A 231 4.31 -5.96 -24.33
CA ASP A 231 3.55 -5.32 -25.42
C ASP A 231 3.42 -3.80 -25.22
N SER A 232 3.85 -3.27 -24.08
CA SER A 232 3.64 -1.86 -23.72
C SER A 232 4.78 -0.94 -24.16
N PHE A 233 4.65 0.34 -23.77
CA PHE A 233 5.69 1.37 -23.94
C PHE A 233 7.06 0.97 -23.35
N LEU A 234 7.12 -0.01 -22.45
CA LEU A 234 8.36 -0.50 -21.83
C LEU A 234 9.36 -1.05 -22.88
N THR A 235 8.90 -1.41 -24.07
CA THR A 235 9.74 -1.88 -25.18
C THR A 235 10.25 -0.74 -26.08
N THR A 236 9.88 0.51 -25.80
CA THR A 236 10.19 1.67 -26.67
C THR A 236 11.53 2.34 -26.35
N GLY A 237 12.09 3.05 -27.34
CA GLY A 237 13.26 3.89 -27.14
C GLY A 237 13.05 5.05 -26.14
N SER A 238 11.81 5.48 -25.93
CA SER A 238 11.48 6.48 -24.92
C SER A 238 11.66 5.92 -23.51
N TRP A 239 11.17 4.70 -23.26
CA TRP A 239 11.40 4.06 -21.99
C TRP A 239 12.86 3.72 -21.72
N ALA A 240 13.60 3.27 -22.74
CA ALA A 240 15.03 2.97 -22.59
C ALA A 240 15.86 4.18 -22.10
N LYS A 241 15.43 5.42 -22.37
CA LYS A 241 16.05 6.63 -21.84
C LYS A 241 15.75 6.82 -20.35
N ILE A 242 14.53 6.52 -19.92
CA ILE A 242 14.12 6.59 -18.50
C ILE A 242 14.77 5.46 -17.71
N GLN A 243 14.78 4.24 -18.26
CA GLN A 243 15.37 3.07 -17.61
C GLN A 243 16.85 3.29 -17.19
N LYS A 244 17.64 4.02 -18.01
CA LYS A 244 19.03 4.37 -17.67
C LYS A 244 19.16 5.25 -16.42
N ARG A 245 18.08 5.88 -15.96
CA ARG A 245 18.04 6.73 -14.75
C ARG A 245 17.58 5.97 -13.51
N ILE A 246 17.02 4.77 -13.70
CA ILE A 246 16.58 3.91 -12.60
C ILE A 246 17.80 3.21 -12.02
N SER A 247 18.09 3.52 -10.74
CA SER A 247 19.21 3.00 -9.94
C SER A 247 18.73 2.65 -8.54
#